data_fe74b20a902b304eb8777f436f0a72b4
#
_entry.id   fe74b20a902b304eb8777f436f0a72b4
#
_cell.length_a   1.000
_cell.length_b   1.000
_cell.length_c   1.000
_cell.angle_alpha   90.00
_cell.angle_beta   90.00
_cell.angle_gamma   90.00
#
_symmetry.space_group_name_H-M   'P 1'
#
loop_
_entity.id
_entity.type
_entity.pdbx_description
1 polymer ?
#
loop_
_entity_poly.entity_id
_entity_poly.type
_entity_poly.pdbx_seq_one_letter_code
_entity_poly.pdbx_strand_id
1 'polypeptide(L)' 'MFDDEESSAKKAKELVVGEDLSTISIEELEERIILLEGEIARIRDEIASKRSSKQAAESFFRN' A
#
# COMPACT_ATOMS: atom_id res chain seq x y z
N MET A 1 -14.28 15.99 12.55
CA MET A 1 -12.83 15.89 12.58
C MET A 1 -12.33 14.45 12.48
N PHE A 2 -12.77 13.61 13.38
CA PHE A 2 -12.45 12.18 13.27
C PHE A 2 -12.99 11.57 12.01
N ASP A 3 -14.15 12.05 11.57
CA ASP A 3 -14.81 11.49 10.41
C ASP A 3 -14.01 11.65 9.14
N ASP A 4 -13.28 12.76 9.00
CA ASP A 4 -12.49 13.01 7.80
C ASP A 4 -11.34 12.04 7.67
N GLU A 5 -10.65 11.77 8.77
CA GLU A 5 -9.55 10.82 8.76
C GLU A 5 -10.05 9.41 8.51
N GLU A 6 -11.15 9.05 9.16
CA GLU A 6 -11.75 7.74 8.96
C GLU A 6 -12.25 7.57 7.53
N SER A 7 -12.83 8.61 6.96
CA SER A 7 -13.31 8.57 5.58
C SER A 7 -12.16 8.36 4.60
N SER A 8 -11.05 9.06 4.81
CA SER A 8 -9.88 8.91 3.95
C SER A 8 -9.31 7.49 4.04
N ALA A 9 -9.20 6.97 5.25
CA ALA A 9 -8.70 5.62 5.46
C ALA A 9 -9.63 4.59 4.83
N LYS A 10 -10.93 4.78 4.97
CA LYS A 10 -11.90 3.89 4.37
C LYS A 10 -11.83 3.92 2.85
N LYS A 11 -11.71 5.10 2.26
CA LYS A 11 -11.60 5.23 0.82
C LYS A 11 -10.36 4.51 0.29
N ALA A 12 -9.25 4.64 0.98
CA ALA A 12 -8.04 3.94 0.60
C ALA A 12 -8.22 2.43 0.67
N LYS A 13 -8.91 1.96 1.71
CA LYS A 13 -9.18 0.54 1.87
C LYS A 13 -10.18 0.00 0.87
N GLU A 14 -11.04 0.87 0.37
CA GLU A 14 -12.08 0.48 -0.58
C GLU A 14 -11.58 0.49 -2.03
N LEU A 15 -10.35 0.91 -2.25
CA LEU A 15 -9.76 0.85 -3.58
C LEU A 15 -9.69 -0.59 -4.04
N VAL A 16 -10.39 -0.89 -5.12
CA VAL A 16 -10.43 -2.23 -5.68
C VAL A 16 -9.52 -2.27 -6.90
N VAL A 17 -8.47 -3.06 -6.82
CA VAL A 17 -7.54 -3.21 -7.93
C VAL A 17 -8.22 -4.00 -9.04
N GLY A 18 -8.18 -3.44 -10.25
CA GLY A 18 -8.76 -4.11 -11.41
C GLY A 18 -10.21 -3.78 -11.68
N GLU A 19 -10.81 -2.85 -10.92
CA GLU A 19 -12.19 -2.46 -11.19
C GLU A 19 -12.30 -1.61 -12.47
N ASP A 20 -13.52 -1.49 -12.98
CA ASP A 20 -13.77 -0.66 -14.15
C ASP A 20 -13.55 0.81 -13.83
N LEU A 21 -12.68 1.46 -14.56
CA LEU A 21 -12.30 2.84 -14.33
C LEU A 21 -12.99 3.82 -15.28
N SER A 22 -13.83 3.32 -16.18
CA SER A 22 -14.37 4.15 -17.27
C SER A 22 -15.26 5.29 -16.79
N THR A 23 -15.87 5.17 -15.61
CA THR A 23 -16.78 6.19 -15.07
C THR A 23 -16.12 7.10 -14.05
N ILE A 24 -14.82 6.97 -13.84
CA ILE A 24 -14.12 7.71 -12.80
C ILE A 24 -13.47 8.94 -13.42
N SER A 25 -13.50 10.06 -12.71
CA SER A 25 -12.94 11.31 -13.20
C SER A 25 -11.42 11.26 -13.27
N ILE A 26 -10.84 12.17 -14.07
CA ILE A 26 -9.39 12.26 -14.18
C ILE A 26 -8.77 12.57 -12.83
N GLU A 27 -9.35 13.51 -12.10
CA GLU A 27 -8.82 13.90 -10.80
C GLU A 27 -8.81 12.71 -9.84
N GLU A 28 -9.87 11.94 -9.83
CA GLU A 28 -9.95 10.78 -8.96
C GLU A 28 -8.98 9.70 -9.39
N LEU A 29 -8.80 9.51 -10.69
CA LEU A 29 -7.83 8.54 -11.19
C LEU A 29 -6.42 8.94 -10.76
N GLU A 30 -6.10 10.22 -10.81
CA GLU A 30 -4.80 10.71 -10.37
C GLU A 30 -4.60 10.48 -8.87
N GLU A 31 -5.64 10.71 -8.08
CA GLU A 31 -5.58 10.43 -6.65
C GLU A 31 -5.33 8.95 -6.38
N ARG A 32 -5.97 8.08 -7.17
CA ARG A 32 -5.78 6.65 -7.01
C ARG A 32 -4.34 6.23 -7.30
N ILE A 33 -3.72 6.87 -8.28
CA ILE A 33 -2.31 6.60 -8.58
C ILE A 33 -1.46 6.90 -7.36
N ILE A 34 -1.68 8.06 -6.74
CA ILE A 34 -0.91 8.46 -5.56
C ILE A 34 -1.10 7.45 -4.43
N LEU A 35 -2.34 7.04 -4.18
CA LEU A 35 -2.63 6.07 -3.15
C LEU A 35 -1.97 4.72 -3.42
N LEU A 36 -2.03 4.28 -4.68
CA LEU A 36 -1.43 3.01 -5.05
C LEU A 36 0.09 3.06 -4.99
N GLU A 37 0.69 4.18 -5.35
CA GLU A 37 2.13 4.36 -5.23
C GLU A 37 2.56 4.31 -3.78
N GLY A 38 1.79 4.94 -2.89
CA GLY A 38 2.04 4.85 -1.47
C GLY A 38 1.95 3.43 -0.96
N GLU A 39 0.97 2.68 -1.43
CA GLU A 39 0.80 1.29 -1.04
C GLU A 39 1.96 0.43 -1.54
N ILE A 40 2.39 0.67 -2.77
CA ILE A 40 3.53 -0.06 -3.32
C ILE A 40 4.78 0.17 -2.48
N ALA A 41 5.02 1.42 -2.10
CA ALA A 41 6.17 1.75 -1.26
C ALA A 41 6.09 1.03 0.08
N ARG A 42 4.90 1.02 0.69
CA ARG A 42 4.68 0.36 1.96
C ARG A 42 4.94 -1.14 1.86
N ILE A 43 4.48 -1.77 0.80
CA ILE A 43 4.69 -3.20 0.58
C ILE A 43 6.16 -3.50 0.34
N ARG A 44 6.83 -2.66 -0.41
CA ARG A 44 8.28 -2.84 -0.66
C ARG A 44 9.08 -2.75 0.63
N ASP A 45 8.71 -1.82 1.51
CA ASP A 45 9.37 -1.70 2.80
C ASP A 45 9.16 -2.94 3.64
N GLU A 46 7.97 -3.50 3.61
CA GLU A 46 7.66 -4.71 4.35
C GLU A 46 8.47 -5.89 3.82
N ILE A 47 8.58 -6.00 2.50
CA ILE A 47 9.38 -7.05 1.87
C ILE A 47 10.83 -6.94 2.30
N ALA A 48 11.37 -5.71 2.25
CA ALA A 48 12.76 -5.48 2.63
C ALA A 48 13.00 -5.86 4.09
N SER A 49 12.06 -5.49 4.95
CA SER A 49 12.14 -5.83 6.37
C SER A 49 12.15 -7.33 6.60
N LYS A 50 11.25 -8.04 5.92
CA LYS A 50 11.15 -9.49 6.08
C LYS A 50 12.38 -10.20 5.52
N ARG A 51 12.92 -9.71 4.42
CA ARG A 51 14.14 -10.28 3.85
C ARG A 51 15.32 -10.09 4.78
N SER A 52 15.43 -8.92 5.37
CA SER A 52 16.49 -8.62 6.31
C SER A 52 16.41 -9.54 7.53
N SER A 53 15.22 -9.71 8.07
CA SER A 53 15.01 -10.59 9.21
C SER A 53 15.34 -12.03 8.87
N LYS A 54 14.95 -12.48 7.69
CA LYS A 54 15.23 -13.84 7.25
C LYS A 54 16.72 -14.07 7.10
N GLN A 55 17.44 -13.13 6.51
CA GLN A 55 18.89 -13.24 6.36
C GLN A 55 19.58 -13.27 7.70
N ALA A 56 19.14 -12.45 8.63
CA ALA A 56 19.72 -12.44 9.97
C ALA A 56 19.51 -13.78 10.66
N ALA A 57 18.31 -14.34 10.54
CA ALA A 57 18.02 -15.65 11.14
C ALA A 57 18.87 -16.76 10.51
N GLU A 58 19.01 -16.72 9.19
CA GLU A 58 19.82 -17.73 8.50
C GLU A 58 21.27 -17.64 8.91
N SER A 59 21.81 -16.42 9.01
CA SER A 59 23.18 -16.23 9.47
C SER A 59 23.37 -16.76 10.88
N PHE A 60 22.41 -16.52 11.74
CA PHE A 60 22.44 -16.99 13.10
C PHE A 60 22.52 -18.50 13.16
N PHE A 61 21.70 -19.16 12.38
CA PHE A 61 21.62 -20.63 12.40
C PHE A 61 22.76 -21.31 11.67
N ARG A 62 23.47 -20.60 10.85
CA ARG A 62 24.60 -21.19 10.10
C ARG A 62 25.80 -21.42 10.96
N ASN A 63 25.92 -20.71 12.04
CA ASN A 63 27.02 -20.89 12.95
C ASN A 63 26.73 -22.00 13.94
#